data_7d983afcad2cf6762d9b5eb0c9cbdf82
#
_entry.id   7d983afcad2cf6762d9b5eb0c9cbdf82
#
_cell.length_a   1.000
_cell.length_b   1.000
_cell.length_c   1.000
_cell.angle_alpha   90.00
_cell.angle_beta   90.00
_cell.angle_gamma   90.00
#
_symmetry.space_group_name_H-M   'P 1'
#
loop_
_entity.id
_entity.type
_entity.pdbx_description
1 polymer ?
#
loop_
_entity_poly.entity_id
_entity_poly.type
_entity_poly.pdbx_seq_one_letter_code
_entity_poly.pdbx_strand_id
1 'polypeptide(L)'
;YHKIILMTDADVDGSHIRTLLLTFFFRHMTELIKRGHIYIAQPPLYRVKRGKSDRYIRDEDEFNHELMSRATEDHVVKPKEGGALQGATLTKFLLNVQEYDLAAAKMARKLREPRLVDLLAASDLEKKTDFEDKKALEKLSKAIDKAKLDLDAKIVYDEEHSLYDLVIPGTSARPGDKKINWAFASTPEFKRLRASANA
;
A
#
# COMPACT_ATOMS: atom_id res chain seq x y z
N TYR A 1 6.27 24.27 34.98
CA TYR A 1 5.69 23.86 33.71
C TYR A 1 5.83 22.34 33.58
N HIS A 2 4.75 21.67 33.15
CA HIS A 2 4.74 20.21 33.02
C HIS A 2 4.90 19.71 31.57
N LYS A 3 4.97 20.64 30.61
CA LYS A 3 5.10 20.31 29.18
C LYS A 3 6.04 21.30 28.50
N ILE A 4 6.96 20.76 27.70
CA ILE A 4 7.82 21.50 26.78
C ILE A 4 7.44 21.05 25.40
N ILE A 5 7.00 21.95 24.54
CA ILE A 5 6.54 21.65 23.19
C ILE A 5 7.57 22.21 22.21
N LEU A 6 8.22 21.33 21.46
CA LEU A 6 9.12 21.70 20.38
C LEU A 6 8.30 22.00 19.13
N MET A 7 8.34 23.24 18.66
CA MET A 7 7.69 23.70 17.44
C MET A 7 8.75 24.10 16.41
N THR A 8 8.91 23.29 15.40
CA THR A 8 9.80 23.56 14.27
C THR A 8 8.98 23.48 12.98
N ASP A 9 9.45 24.14 11.93
CA ASP A 9 8.79 24.10 10.62
C ASP A 9 8.79 22.68 10.03
N ALA A 10 7.88 22.41 9.10
CA ALA A 10 7.74 21.12 8.43
C ALA A 10 8.70 20.96 7.25
N ASP A 11 9.84 21.60 7.27
CA ASP A 11 10.88 21.53 6.24
C ASP A 11 12.14 20.77 6.73
N VAL A 12 13.15 20.70 5.88
CA VAL A 12 14.42 20.00 6.16
C VAL A 12 15.15 20.64 7.32
N ASP A 13 15.20 21.98 7.37
CA ASP A 13 15.91 22.74 8.40
C ASP A 13 15.22 22.59 9.75
N GLY A 14 13.89 22.66 9.79
CA GLY A 14 13.11 22.42 11.00
C GLY A 14 13.28 20.99 11.53
N SER A 15 13.41 19.99 10.65
CA SER A 15 13.72 18.62 11.04
C SER A 15 15.11 18.50 11.68
N HIS A 16 16.11 19.20 11.14
CA HIS A 16 17.45 19.23 11.69
C HIS A 16 17.48 19.92 13.07
N ILE A 17 16.85 21.09 13.21
CA ILE A 17 16.72 21.80 14.49
C ILE A 17 16.05 20.90 15.53
N ARG A 18 14.98 20.21 15.19
CA ARG A 18 14.27 19.28 16.09
C ARG A 18 15.21 18.17 16.57
N THR A 19 16.00 17.59 15.68
CA THR A 19 16.96 16.54 16.04
C THR A 19 18.03 17.06 17.00
N LEU A 20 18.54 18.27 16.80
CA LEU A 20 19.51 18.91 17.70
C LEU A 20 18.91 19.16 19.08
N LEU A 21 17.68 19.70 19.15
CA LEU A 21 16.97 19.94 20.42
C LEU A 21 16.69 18.64 21.16
N LEU A 22 16.22 17.59 20.48
CA LEU A 22 16.02 16.28 21.10
C LEU A 22 17.31 15.68 21.63
N THR A 23 18.41 15.83 20.89
CA THR A 23 19.75 15.37 21.33
C THR A 23 20.19 16.14 22.57
N PHE A 24 19.97 17.46 22.61
CA PHE A 24 20.26 18.27 23.78
C PHE A 24 19.47 17.79 25.02
N PHE A 25 18.15 17.63 24.91
CA PHE A 25 17.32 17.13 26.00
C PHE A 25 17.73 15.72 26.44
N PHE A 26 18.06 14.85 25.48
CA PHE A 26 18.51 13.48 25.80
C PHE A 26 19.82 13.47 26.57
N ARG A 27 20.78 14.33 26.22
CA ARG A 27 22.11 14.38 26.86
C ARG A 27 22.11 15.11 28.21
N HIS A 28 21.37 16.21 28.29
CA HIS A 28 21.48 17.13 29.43
C HIS A 28 20.25 17.14 30.34
N MET A 29 19.09 16.68 29.87
CA MET A 29 17.82 16.74 30.61
C MET A 29 17.02 15.44 30.47
N THR A 30 17.68 14.30 30.63
CA THR A 30 17.11 12.96 30.42
C THR A 30 15.84 12.73 31.25
N GLU A 31 15.75 13.30 32.48
CA GLU A 31 14.58 13.14 33.33
C GLU A 31 13.31 13.76 32.73
N LEU A 32 13.42 14.82 31.94
CA LEU A 32 12.27 15.40 31.22
C LEU A 32 11.71 14.46 30.17
N ILE A 33 12.60 13.73 29.49
CA ILE A 33 12.19 12.70 28.50
C ILE A 33 11.57 11.50 29.21
N LYS A 34 12.22 10.95 30.23
CA LYS A 34 11.73 9.80 31.01
C LYS A 34 10.36 10.05 31.62
N ARG A 35 10.11 11.27 32.11
CA ARG A 35 8.82 11.66 32.69
C ARG A 35 7.77 12.09 31.65
N GLY A 36 8.09 12.06 30.36
CA GLY A 36 7.14 12.41 29.29
C GLY A 36 6.75 13.88 29.24
N HIS A 37 7.67 14.79 29.59
CA HIS A 37 7.42 16.22 29.54
C HIS A 37 7.74 16.87 28.20
N ILE A 38 8.44 16.16 27.29
CA ILE A 38 8.82 16.66 25.96
C ILE A 38 7.77 16.24 24.93
N TYR A 39 7.24 17.20 24.21
CA TYR A 39 6.26 17.03 23.14
C TYR A 39 6.80 17.64 21.85
N ILE A 40 6.43 17.05 20.71
CA ILE A 40 6.75 17.57 19.39
C ILE A 40 5.46 18.03 18.74
N ALA A 41 5.38 19.30 18.37
CA ALA A 41 4.28 19.80 17.57
C ALA A 41 4.41 19.23 16.13
N GLN A 42 3.31 18.79 15.57
CA GLN A 42 3.21 18.38 14.18
C GLN A 42 2.46 19.47 13.41
N PRO A 43 3.17 20.39 12.73
CA PRO A 43 2.53 21.39 11.89
C PRO A 43 1.82 20.70 10.72
N PRO A 44 0.72 21.28 10.20
CA PRO A 44 0.07 20.80 9.01
C PRO A 44 1.00 20.93 7.80
N LEU A 45 0.99 19.93 6.90
CA LEU A 45 1.86 19.95 5.72
C LEU A 45 1.30 20.87 4.62
N TYR A 46 -0.03 21.01 4.55
CA TYR A 46 -0.68 21.77 3.46
C TYR A 46 -1.67 22.78 4.00
N ARG A 47 -1.81 23.89 3.28
CA ARG A 47 -2.87 24.86 3.44
C ARG A 47 -3.64 24.93 2.12
N VAL A 48 -4.91 24.54 2.16
CA VAL A 48 -5.80 24.59 1.00
C VAL A 48 -6.76 25.76 1.13
N LYS A 49 -6.73 26.67 0.18
CA LYS A 49 -7.59 27.84 0.15
C LYS A 49 -8.74 27.65 -0.83
N ARG A 50 -9.97 27.89 -0.40
CA ARG A 50 -11.16 27.91 -1.27
C ARG A 50 -11.93 29.21 -1.01
N GLY A 51 -11.77 30.16 -1.93
CA GLY A 51 -12.38 31.48 -1.77
C GLY A 51 -11.88 32.20 -0.50
N LYS A 52 -12.77 32.41 0.47
CA LYS A 52 -12.46 33.02 1.76
C LYS A 52 -12.14 32.01 2.88
N SER A 53 -12.25 30.71 2.61
CA SER A 53 -12.02 29.65 3.59
C SER A 53 -10.64 29.04 3.40
N ASP A 54 -9.90 28.92 4.51
CA ASP A 54 -8.63 28.22 4.57
C ASP A 54 -8.80 26.93 5.37
N ARG A 55 -8.30 25.81 4.85
CA ARG A 55 -8.23 24.53 5.55
C ARG A 55 -6.78 24.08 5.65
N TYR A 56 -6.37 23.72 6.85
CA TYR A 56 -5.06 23.11 7.10
C TYR A 56 -5.20 21.59 7.09
N ILE A 57 -4.29 20.93 6.39
CA ILE A 57 -4.28 19.49 6.14
C ILE A 57 -3.00 18.92 6.73
N ARG A 58 -3.11 17.88 7.54
CA ARG A 58 -2.01 17.35 8.35
C ARG A 58 -0.99 16.55 7.54
N ASP A 59 -1.48 15.74 6.61
CA ASP A 59 -0.69 14.73 5.91
C ASP A 59 -1.18 14.54 4.46
N GLU A 60 -0.46 13.73 3.70
CA GLU A 60 -0.79 13.42 2.31
C GLU A 60 -2.09 12.63 2.15
N ASP A 61 -2.41 11.77 3.10
CA ASP A 61 -3.63 10.96 3.03
C ASP A 61 -4.88 11.86 3.14
N GLU A 62 -4.87 12.79 4.09
CA GLU A 62 -5.93 13.82 4.22
C GLU A 62 -5.98 14.73 2.99
N PHE A 63 -4.83 15.07 2.39
CA PHE A 63 -4.74 15.88 1.18
C PHE A 63 -5.34 15.15 -0.03
N ASN A 64 -4.97 13.89 -0.23
CA ASN A 64 -5.50 13.07 -1.31
C ASN A 64 -7.02 12.86 -1.17
N HIS A 65 -7.49 12.64 0.06
CA HIS A 65 -8.92 12.55 0.34
C HIS A 65 -9.66 13.85 -0.02
N GLU A 66 -9.12 15.00 0.36
CA GLU A 66 -9.70 16.30 0.05
C GLU A 66 -9.72 16.57 -1.48
N LEU A 67 -8.62 16.26 -2.19
CA LEU A 67 -8.57 16.38 -3.64
C LEU A 67 -9.58 15.48 -4.33
N MET A 68 -9.64 14.21 -3.91
CA MET A 68 -10.55 13.23 -4.50
C MET A 68 -12.01 13.58 -4.22
N SER A 69 -12.32 14.03 -2.99
CA SER A 69 -13.66 14.49 -2.63
C SER A 69 -14.11 15.65 -3.50
N ARG A 70 -13.22 16.61 -3.76
CA ARG A 70 -13.52 17.74 -4.64
C ARG A 70 -13.67 17.35 -6.11
N ALA A 71 -12.78 16.49 -6.58
CA ALA A 71 -12.84 16.01 -7.97
C ALA A 71 -14.12 15.23 -8.27
N THR A 72 -14.75 14.67 -7.24
CA THR A 72 -15.97 13.84 -7.37
C THR A 72 -17.26 14.57 -7.00
N GLU A 73 -17.19 15.84 -6.53
CA GLU A 73 -18.33 16.59 -5.96
C GLU A 73 -19.53 16.63 -6.94
N ASP A 74 -19.26 16.88 -8.24
CA ASP A 74 -20.29 17.02 -9.29
C ASP A 74 -20.30 15.82 -10.26
N HIS A 75 -19.65 14.70 -9.93
CA HIS A 75 -19.52 13.57 -10.84
C HIS A 75 -20.34 12.36 -10.39
N VAL A 76 -20.92 11.67 -11.37
CA VAL A 76 -21.64 10.41 -11.19
C VAL A 76 -21.05 9.39 -12.15
N VAL A 77 -20.55 8.28 -11.61
CA VAL A 77 -20.06 7.15 -12.40
C VAL A 77 -21.11 6.05 -12.40
N LYS A 78 -21.48 5.58 -13.58
CA LYS A 78 -22.40 4.46 -13.77
C LYS A 78 -21.61 3.26 -14.29
N PRO A 79 -21.23 2.31 -13.42
CA PRO A 79 -20.59 1.08 -13.88
C PRO A 79 -21.56 0.26 -14.74
N LYS A 80 -21.03 -0.68 -15.55
CA LYS A 80 -21.85 -1.58 -16.38
C LYS A 80 -22.76 -2.47 -15.52
N GLU A 81 -22.26 -2.86 -14.34
CA GLU A 81 -22.97 -3.66 -13.36
C GLU A 81 -22.93 -2.93 -12.01
N GLY A 82 -24.06 -2.90 -11.31
CA GLY A 82 -24.19 -2.22 -10.02
C GLY A 82 -24.90 -0.86 -10.09
N GLY A 83 -24.97 -0.19 -8.95
CA GLY A 83 -25.60 1.12 -8.78
C GLY A 83 -24.70 2.27 -9.17
N ALA A 84 -25.29 3.45 -9.39
CA ALA A 84 -24.53 4.67 -9.64
C ALA A 84 -23.68 5.05 -8.41
N LEU A 85 -22.41 5.39 -8.64
CA LEU A 85 -21.48 5.87 -7.63
C LEU A 85 -21.43 7.40 -7.68
N GLN A 86 -21.64 8.05 -6.54
CA GLN A 86 -21.60 9.51 -6.42
C GLN A 86 -21.18 9.95 -5.01
N GLY A 87 -20.70 11.18 -4.87
CA GLY A 87 -20.32 11.77 -3.60
C GLY A 87 -19.31 10.90 -2.83
N ALA A 88 -19.54 10.68 -1.54
CA ALA A 88 -18.62 9.94 -0.67
C ALA A 88 -18.35 8.50 -1.13
N THR A 89 -19.32 7.84 -1.75
CA THR A 89 -19.14 6.47 -2.27
C THR A 89 -18.20 6.46 -3.47
N LEU A 90 -18.32 7.43 -4.37
CA LEU A 90 -17.40 7.59 -5.50
C LEU A 90 -15.99 7.97 -5.01
N THR A 91 -15.89 8.89 -4.06
CA THR A 91 -14.61 9.26 -3.45
C THR A 91 -13.89 8.05 -2.87
N LYS A 92 -14.61 7.25 -2.05
CA LYS A 92 -14.05 6.03 -1.45
C LYS A 92 -13.59 5.03 -2.51
N PHE A 93 -14.41 4.80 -3.53
CA PHE A 93 -14.06 3.90 -4.63
C PHE A 93 -12.78 4.35 -5.35
N LEU A 94 -12.66 5.64 -5.71
CA LEU A 94 -11.48 6.15 -6.40
C LEU A 94 -10.21 6.14 -5.53
N LEU A 95 -10.33 6.36 -4.22
CA LEU A 95 -9.20 6.20 -3.30
C LEU A 95 -8.73 4.74 -3.24
N ASN A 96 -9.65 3.77 -3.23
CA ASN A 96 -9.30 2.34 -3.30
C ASN A 96 -8.63 1.98 -4.64
N VAL A 97 -9.11 2.53 -5.76
CA VAL A 97 -8.46 2.35 -7.07
C VAL A 97 -7.04 2.92 -7.06
N GLN A 98 -6.83 4.10 -6.49
CA GLN A 98 -5.49 4.68 -6.34
C GLN A 98 -4.57 3.80 -5.48
N GLU A 99 -5.06 3.27 -4.37
CA GLU A 99 -4.30 2.34 -3.55
C GLU A 99 -3.95 1.04 -4.30
N TYR A 100 -4.91 0.51 -5.05
CA TYR A 100 -4.68 -0.65 -5.91
C TYR A 100 -3.58 -0.38 -6.94
N ASP A 101 -3.67 0.73 -7.67
CA ASP A 101 -2.69 1.10 -8.69
C ASP A 101 -1.28 1.25 -8.10
N LEU A 102 -1.14 1.87 -6.94
CA LEU A 102 0.14 1.99 -6.23
C LEU A 102 0.71 0.63 -5.80
N ALA A 103 -0.14 -0.24 -5.25
CA ALA A 103 0.26 -1.58 -4.85
C ALA A 103 0.61 -2.45 -6.07
N ALA A 104 -0.21 -2.39 -7.13
CA ALA A 104 -0.01 -3.10 -8.37
C ALA A 104 1.29 -2.66 -9.08
N ALA A 105 1.58 -1.36 -9.14
CA ALA A 105 2.82 -0.85 -9.72
C ALA A 105 4.08 -1.34 -8.98
N LYS A 106 4.04 -1.40 -7.63
CA LYS A 106 5.14 -1.97 -6.83
C LYS A 106 5.33 -3.46 -7.12
N MET A 107 4.22 -4.21 -7.16
CA MET A 107 4.25 -5.64 -7.44
C MET A 107 4.70 -5.95 -8.87
N ALA A 108 4.25 -5.16 -9.86
CA ALA A 108 4.66 -5.27 -11.26
C ALA A 108 6.16 -5.08 -11.45
N ARG A 109 6.79 -4.15 -10.72
CA ARG A 109 8.26 -4.00 -10.74
C ARG A 109 8.98 -5.23 -10.20
N LYS A 110 8.44 -5.87 -9.15
CA LYS A 110 9.00 -7.07 -8.54
C LYS A 110 8.85 -8.30 -9.44
N LEU A 111 7.66 -8.48 -10.03
CA LEU A 111 7.33 -9.62 -10.88
C LEU A 111 7.75 -9.42 -12.35
N ARG A 112 7.90 -8.16 -12.79
CA ARG A 112 8.19 -7.79 -14.19
C ARG A 112 7.14 -8.26 -15.20
N GLU A 113 5.90 -8.43 -14.73
CA GLU A 113 4.75 -8.80 -15.55
C GLU A 113 3.47 -8.19 -14.95
N PRO A 114 3.02 -7.03 -15.45
CA PRO A 114 1.84 -6.34 -14.89
C PRO A 114 0.57 -7.19 -14.93
N ARG A 115 0.30 -7.92 -16.02
CA ARG A 115 -0.90 -8.75 -16.15
C ARG A 115 -0.94 -9.92 -15.15
N LEU A 116 0.23 -10.40 -14.70
CA LEU A 116 0.29 -11.39 -13.62
C LEU A 116 -0.18 -10.81 -12.29
N VAL A 117 0.05 -9.52 -12.06
CA VAL A 117 -0.40 -8.84 -10.84
C VAL A 117 -1.92 -8.82 -10.75
N ASP A 118 -2.62 -8.55 -11.85
CA ASP A 118 -4.09 -8.56 -11.88
C ASP A 118 -4.66 -9.96 -11.60
N LEU A 119 -4.03 -11.01 -12.16
CA LEU A 119 -4.41 -12.38 -11.89
C LEU A 119 -4.17 -12.78 -10.42
N LEU A 120 -3.06 -12.31 -9.83
CA LEU A 120 -2.75 -12.53 -8.43
C LEU A 120 -3.72 -11.78 -7.51
N ALA A 121 -4.09 -10.55 -7.85
CA ALA A 121 -5.09 -9.78 -7.12
C ALA A 121 -6.46 -10.48 -7.11
N ALA A 122 -6.85 -11.09 -8.22
CA ALA A 122 -8.10 -11.83 -8.39
C ALA A 122 -8.02 -13.29 -7.88
N SER A 123 -6.86 -13.79 -7.45
CA SER A 123 -6.68 -15.18 -7.02
C SER A 123 -7.26 -15.44 -5.63
N ASP A 124 -7.49 -16.72 -5.30
CA ASP A 124 -7.94 -17.16 -3.97
C ASP A 124 -6.80 -17.35 -2.96
N LEU A 125 -5.57 -16.91 -3.29
CA LEU A 125 -4.37 -17.09 -2.47
C LEU A 125 -4.33 -16.06 -1.33
N GLU A 126 -4.76 -16.43 -0.13
CA GLU A 126 -4.81 -15.53 1.03
C GLU A 126 -4.23 -16.16 2.30
N LYS A 127 -4.50 -17.43 2.54
CA LYS A 127 -4.15 -18.15 3.76
C LYS A 127 -3.07 -19.19 3.49
N LYS A 128 -2.37 -19.62 4.54
CA LYS A 128 -1.39 -20.69 4.44
C LYS A 128 -2.00 -21.99 3.91
N THR A 129 -3.24 -22.29 4.30
CA THR A 129 -4.01 -23.44 3.84
C THR A 129 -4.22 -23.50 2.32
N ASP A 130 -4.18 -22.35 1.63
CA ASP A 130 -4.34 -22.28 0.16
C ASP A 130 -3.11 -22.80 -0.58
N PHE A 131 -2.00 -23.01 0.15
CA PHE A 131 -0.75 -23.59 -0.32
C PHE A 131 -0.52 -25.03 0.16
N GLU A 132 -1.41 -25.59 0.98
CA GLU A 132 -1.33 -26.98 1.44
C GLU A 132 -1.84 -27.97 0.38
N ASP A 133 -2.70 -27.50 -0.53
CA ASP A 133 -3.12 -28.28 -1.71
C ASP A 133 -2.84 -27.52 -3.02
N LYS A 134 -2.91 -28.23 -4.16
CA LYS A 134 -2.62 -27.65 -5.48
C LYS A 134 -3.75 -26.80 -6.06
N LYS A 135 -4.97 -26.89 -5.52
CA LYS A 135 -6.18 -26.39 -6.21
C LYS A 135 -6.14 -24.90 -6.49
N ALA A 136 -5.75 -24.08 -5.50
CA ALA A 136 -5.69 -22.63 -5.67
C ALA A 136 -4.58 -22.24 -6.68
N LEU A 137 -3.42 -22.92 -6.62
CA LEU A 137 -2.32 -22.70 -7.55
C LEU A 137 -2.63 -23.19 -8.95
N GLU A 138 -3.37 -24.30 -9.11
CA GLU A 138 -3.85 -24.79 -10.41
C GLU A 138 -4.84 -23.83 -11.07
N LYS A 139 -5.73 -23.20 -10.27
CA LYS A 139 -6.62 -22.14 -10.76
C LYS A 139 -5.81 -20.96 -11.30
N LEU A 140 -4.80 -20.53 -10.55
CA LEU A 140 -3.93 -19.43 -10.97
C LEU A 140 -3.12 -19.81 -12.23
N SER A 141 -2.56 -21.02 -12.29
CA SER A 141 -1.83 -21.51 -13.48
C SER A 141 -2.73 -21.51 -14.72
N LYS A 142 -3.95 -22.03 -14.62
CA LYS A 142 -4.94 -21.99 -15.70
C LYS A 142 -5.31 -20.56 -16.11
N ALA A 143 -5.39 -19.62 -15.15
CA ALA A 143 -5.65 -18.23 -15.45
C ALA A 143 -4.49 -17.57 -16.21
N ILE A 144 -3.25 -17.92 -15.85
CA ILE A 144 -2.03 -17.50 -16.58
C ILE A 144 -2.06 -17.98 -18.02
N ASP A 145 -2.37 -19.27 -18.23
CA ASP A 145 -2.46 -19.88 -19.57
C ASP A 145 -3.58 -19.23 -20.39
N LYS A 146 -4.75 -19.03 -19.80
CA LYS A 146 -5.91 -18.37 -20.45
C LYS A 146 -5.60 -16.93 -20.84
N ALA A 147 -4.84 -16.22 -20.04
CA ALA A 147 -4.40 -14.84 -20.31
C ALA A 147 -3.28 -14.78 -21.35
N LYS A 148 -2.81 -15.96 -21.86
CA LYS A 148 -1.70 -16.06 -22.83
C LYS A 148 -0.47 -15.26 -22.37
N LEU A 149 -0.18 -15.34 -21.07
CA LEU A 149 1.08 -14.86 -20.54
C LEU A 149 2.11 -15.93 -20.89
N ASP A 150 3.12 -15.58 -21.64
CA ASP A 150 4.23 -16.51 -21.99
C ASP A 150 5.11 -16.75 -20.74
N LEU A 151 4.53 -17.49 -19.79
CA LEU A 151 5.10 -17.83 -18.48
C LEU A 151 5.01 -19.36 -18.32
N ASP A 152 6.17 -20.03 -18.28
CA ASP A 152 6.24 -21.47 -17.97
C ASP A 152 6.09 -21.69 -16.46
N ALA A 153 4.86 -21.50 -15.95
CA ALA A 153 4.57 -21.62 -14.54
C ALA A 153 4.41 -23.08 -14.12
N LYS A 154 5.21 -23.54 -13.14
CA LYS A 154 5.22 -24.92 -12.64
C LYS A 154 4.88 -24.97 -11.17
N ILE A 155 4.02 -25.90 -10.77
CA ILE A 155 3.71 -26.16 -9.38
C ILE A 155 4.70 -27.18 -8.85
N VAL A 156 5.44 -26.80 -7.80
CA VAL A 156 6.47 -27.61 -7.15
C VAL A 156 6.10 -27.80 -5.69
N TYR A 157 6.33 -28.97 -5.14
CA TYR A 157 6.16 -29.23 -3.72
C TYR A 157 7.45 -28.87 -2.98
N ASP A 158 7.33 -28.05 -1.95
CA ASP A 158 8.41 -27.70 -1.04
C ASP A 158 8.35 -28.62 0.18
N GLU A 159 9.28 -29.57 0.26
CA GLU A 159 9.35 -30.56 1.36
C GLU A 159 9.68 -29.90 2.71
N GLU A 160 10.47 -28.82 2.72
CA GLU A 160 10.90 -28.16 3.94
C GLU A 160 9.71 -27.51 4.67
N HIS A 161 8.80 -26.90 3.92
CA HIS A 161 7.65 -26.20 4.50
C HIS A 161 6.35 -26.99 4.39
N SER A 162 6.36 -28.15 3.70
CA SER A 162 5.18 -28.98 3.37
C SER A 162 4.07 -28.18 2.67
N LEU A 163 4.46 -27.33 1.71
CA LEU A 163 3.58 -26.45 0.94
C LEU A 163 3.87 -26.55 -0.55
N TYR A 164 2.94 -26.10 -1.36
CA TYR A 164 3.13 -25.98 -2.80
C TYR A 164 3.52 -24.55 -3.20
N ASP A 165 4.49 -24.45 -4.09
CA ASP A 165 4.96 -23.22 -4.72
C ASP A 165 4.58 -23.18 -6.19
N LEU A 166 4.16 -22.04 -6.72
CA LEU A 166 4.11 -21.79 -8.16
C LEU A 166 5.43 -21.10 -8.56
N VAL A 167 6.25 -21.81 -9.30
CA VAL A 167 7.55 -21.32 -9.78
C VAL A 167 7.44 -20.89 -11.24
N ILE A 168 7.85 -19.67 -11.51
CA ILE A 168 7.94 -19.09 -12.84
C ILE A 168 9.42 -18.94 -13.17
N PRO A 169 9.97 -19.75 -14.09
CA PRO A 169 11.38 -19.68 -14.45
C PRO A 169 11.76 -18.32 -15.02
N GLY A 170 12.98 -17.90 -14.70
CA GLY A 170 13.56 -16.69 -15.29
C GLY A 170 13.85 -16.90 -16.78
N THR A 171 13.73 -15.83 -17.54
CA THR A 171 14.10 -15.76 -18.95
C THR A 171 15.18 -14.70 -19.18
N SER A 172 15.75 -14.62 -20.38
CA SER A 172 16.73 -13.56 -20.72
C SER A 172 16.16 -12.14 -20.49
N ALA A 173 14.86 -11.94 -20.74
CA ALA A 173 14.17 -10.67 -20.50
C ALA A 173 13.76 -10.47 -19.03
N ARG A 174 13.61 -11.56 -18.29
CA ARG A 174 13.18 -11.58 -16.88
C ARG A 174 14.08 -12.51 -16.07
N PRO A 175 15.31 -12.08 -15.74
CA PRO A 175 16.27 -12.94 -15.05
C PRO A 175 15.83 -13.25 -13.62
N GLY A 176 16.10 -14.49 -13.21
CA GLY A 176 15.80 -15.04 -11.89
C GLY A 176 14.37 -15.55 -11.74
N ASP A 177 14.26 -16.74 -11.17
CA ASP A 177 12.97 -17.39 -10.92
C ASP A 177 12.11 -16.58 -9.96
N LYS A 178 10.80 -16.58 -10.20
CA LYS A 178 9.81 -15.99 -9.30
C LYS A 178 9.01 -17.11 -8.66
N LYS A 179 8.90 -17.06 -7.35
CA LYS A 179 8.11 -18.01 -6.57
C LYS A 179 6.87 -17.31 -5.99
N ILE A 180 5.71 -17.83 -6.34
CA ILE A 180 4.44 -17.48 -5.72
C ILE A 180 4.16 -18.55 -4.69
N ASN A 181 4.46 -18.26 -3.42
CA ASN A 181 4.35 -19.18 -2.30
C ASN A 181 3.76 -18.46 -1.08
N TRP A 182 3.66 -19.16 0.04
CA TRP A 182 3.16 -18.56 1.28
C TRP A 182 4.01 -17.37 1.75
N ALA A 183 5.34 -17.45 1.64
CA ALA A 183 6.20 -16.33 1.99
C ALA A 183 5.88 -15.07 1.15
N PHE A 184 5.64 -15.24 -0.14
CA PHE A 184 5.20 -14.18 -1.04
C PHE A 184 3.80 -13.66 -0.65
N ALA A 185 2.82 -14.55 -0.43
CA ALA A 185 1.44 -14.18 -0.09
C ALA A 185 1.31 -13.52 1.29
N SER A 186 2.24 -13.81 2.20
CA SER A 186 2.28 -13.19 3.54
C SER A 186 2.87 -11.78 3.55
N THR A 187 3.50 -11.33 2.43
CA THR A 187 4.10 -9.99 2.36
C THR A 187 3.05 -8.88 2.52
N PRO A 188 3.40 -7.78 3.22
CA PRO A 188 2.51 -6.64 3.36
C PRO A 188 2.04 -6.08 2.02
N GLU A 189 2.90 -6.09 1.00
CA GLU A 189 2.60 -5.60 -0.34
C GLU A 189 1.50 -6.43 -1.01
N PHE A 190 1.58 -7.76 -0.94
CA PHE A 190 0.57 -8.63 -1.53
C PHE A 190 -0.76 -8.53 -0.78
N LYS A 191 -0.73 -8.49 0.55
CA LYS A 191 -1.93 -8.30 1.38
C LYS A 191 -2.62 -6.96 1.06
N ARG A 192 -1.84 -5.89 0.88
CA ARG A 192 -2.37 -4.58 0.51
C ARG A 192 -3.00 -4.59 -0.89
N LEU A 193 -2.35 -5.21 -1.87
CA LEU A 193 -2.89 -5.40 -3.21
C LEU A 193 -4.26 -6.10 -3.18
N ARG A 194 -4.34 -7.21 -2.44
CA ARG A 194 -5.59 -7.98 -2.29
C ARG A 194 -6.68 -7.20 -1.58
N ALA A 195 -6.34 -6.51 -0.49
CA ALA A 195 -7.28 -5.71 0.27
C ALA A 195 -7.90 -4.59 -0.59
N SER A 196 -7.08 -3.89 -1.38
CA SER A 196 -7.56 -2.83 -2.28
C SER A 196 -8.33 -3.37 -3.49
N ALA A 197 -8.06 -4.58 -3.96
CA ALA A 197 -8.82 -5.21 -5.04
C ALA A 197 -10.22 -5.68 -4.60
N ASN A 198 -10.41 -5.98 -3.31
CA ASN A 198 -11.67 -6.50 -2.74
C ASN A 198 -12.52 -5.41 -2.03
N ALA A 199 -12.06 -4.17 -2.00
CA ALA A 199 -12.72 -3.05 -1.30
C ALA A 199 -13.64 -2.26 -2.22
#